data_c17add761d15e620193547d1198b1604
#
_entry.id   c17add761d15e620193547d1198b1604
#
_cell.length_a   1.000
_cell.length_b   1.000
_cell.length_c   1.000
_cell.angle_alpha   90.00
_cell.angle_beta   90.00
_cell.angle_gamma   90.00
#
_symmetry.space_group_name_H-M   'P 1'
#
loop_
_entity.id
_entity.type
_entity.pdbx_description
1 polymer ?
#
loop_
_entity_poly.entity_id
_entity_poly.type
_entity_poly.pdbx_seq_one_letter_code
_entity_poly.pdbx_strand_id
1 'polypeptide(L)'
;NVGAGSAEQGEASQIASPWMRAECFLQADGNYNWNKQQGQRNFLRLAKERGVNKFLAFLNSPPVYFTQNGLATNTGRGGTLNLKEEHYKNFARFLANVIKGVEKHDGIKFNYLCPFNEPDGHWNWIGPKQEGTPATNREIARAIRLISKEFVNNQSDTQILVN
;
A
#
# COMPACT_ATOMS: atom_id res chain seq x y z
N ASN A 1 1.13 4.10 6.70
CA ASN A 1 0.81 2.88 5.96
C ASN A 1 -0.30 3.18 4.94
N VAL A 2 -0.10 2.79 3.70
CA VAL A 2 -1.18 2.75 2.71
C VAL A 2 -1.79 1.36 2.79
N GLY A 3 -2.98 1.25 3.39
CA GLY A 3 -3.60 -0.03 3.67
C GLY A 3 -4.10 -0.74 2.42
N ALA A 4 -4.13 -2.07 2.50
CA ALA A 4 -4.50 -2.95 1.41
C ALA A 4 -5.97 -3.43 1.45
N GLY A 5 -6.71 -3.15 2.53
CA GLY A 5 -8.13 -3.47 2.64
C GLY A 5 -8.45 -4.67 3.53
N SER A 6 -7.53 -5.07 4.40
CA SER A 6 -7.82 -6.13 5.37
C SER A 6 -8.91 -5.73 6.38
N ALA A 7 -9.09 -4.42 6.64
CA ALA A 7 -10.15 -3.94 7.52
C ALA A 7 -11.54 -4.17 6.92
N GLU A 8 -11.69 -3.98 5.61
CA GLU A 8 -12.95 -4.25 4.90
C GLU A 8 -13.31 -5.74 4.87
N GLN A 9 -12.32 -6.61 4.94
CA GLN A 9 -12.51 -8.06 4.98
C GLN A 9 -12.85 -8.58 6.39
N GLY A 10 -12.54 -7.80 7.44
CA GLY A 10 -12.80 -8.22 8.81
C GLY A 10 -12.09 -9.54 9.15
N GLU A 11 -12.82 -10.50 9.69
CA GLU A 11 -12.28 -11.84 10.04
C GLU A 11 -11.80 -12.63 8.82
N ALA A 12 -12.42 -12.43 7.65
CA ALA A 12 -12.01 -13.07 6.41
C ALA A 12 -10.60 -12.69 5.97
N SER A 13 -10.04 -11.57 6.48
CA SER A 13 -8.65 -11.19 6.28
C SER A 13 -7.64 -12.16 6.90
N GLN A 14 -8.08 -13.03 7.82
CA GLN A 14 -7.27 -13.94 8.64
C GLN A 14 -6.34 -13.22 9.64
N ILE A 15 -6.38 -11.89 9.72
CA ILE A 15 -5.66 -11.12 10.71
C ILE A 15 -6.51 -11.08 12.00
N ALA A 16 -6.05 -11.73 13.06
CA ALA A 16 -6.85 -11.92 14.28
C ALA A 16 -7.20 -10.58 14.96
N SER A 17 -6.20 -9.68 15.12
CA SER A 17 -6.41 -8.39 15.77
C SER A 17 -7.02 -7.36 14.82
N PRO A 18 -8.22 -6.82 15.12
CA PRO A 18 -8.82 -5.74 14.32
C PRO A 18 -7.93 -4.50 14.20
N TRP A 19 -7.12 -4.22 15.22
CA TRP A 19 -6.20 -3.07 15.27
C TRP A 19 -5.02 -3.18 14.30
N MET A 20 -4.75 -4.37 13.80
CA MET A 20 -3.68 -4.65 12.83
C MET A 20 -4.20 -4.70 11.39
N ARG A 21 -5.50 -4.53 11.21
CA ARG A 21 -6.14 -4.45 9.89
C ARG A 21 -6.11 -3.01 9.40
N ALA A 22 -5.85 -2.80 8.11
CA ALA A 22 -5.82 -1.48 7.51
C ALA A 22 -6.91 -1.32 6.44
N GLU A 23 -7.51 -0.13 6.40
CA GLU A 23 -8.47 0.25 5.37
C GLU A 23 -7.76 0.56 4.04
N CYS A 24 -8.41 0.31 2.91
CA CYS A 24 -7.92 0.72 1.59
C CYS A 24 -8.74 1.92 1.05
N PHE A 25 -8.06 2.88 0.42
CA PHE A 25 -8.75 3.95 -0.31
C PHE A 25 -9.47 3.42 -1.55
N LEU A 26 -8.88 2.45 -2.26
CA LEU A 26 -9.50 1.81 -3.42
C LEU A 26 -10.63 0.89 -2.95
N GLN A 27 -11.79 0.98 -3.60
CA GLN A 27 -12.94 0.15 -3.35
C GLN A 27 -13.11 -0.92 -4.43
N ALA A 28 -13.97 -1.90 -4.19
CA ALA A 28 -14.21 -3.02 -5.10
C ALA A 28 -14.71 -2.59 -6.49
N ASP A 29 -15.43 -1.48 -6.56
CA ASP A 29 -15.93 -0.88 -7.81
C ASP A 29 -14.90 -0.06 -8.60
N GLY A 30 -13.66 0.02 -8.10
CA GLY A 30 -12.58 0.79 -8.69
C GLY A 30 -12.55 2.27 -8.31
N ASN A 31 -13.52 2.75 -7.54
CA ASN A 31 -13.55 4.12 -7.03
C ASN A 31 -12.67 4.29 -5.79
N TYR A 32 -12.37 5.54 -5.44
CA TYR A 32 -11.59 5.87 -4.25
C TYR A 32 -12.49 6.50 -3.19
N ASN A 33 -12.47 5.94 -1.99
CA ASN A 33 -13.17 6.50 -0.83
C ASN A 33 -12.17 7.25 0.07
N TRP A 34 -12.17 8.57 -0.06
CA TRP A 34 -11.29 9.45 0.72
C TRP A 34 -11.75 9.68 2.17
N ASN A 35 -12.81 9.01 2.63
CA ASN A 35 -13.19 8.96 4.03
C ASN A 35 -12.51 7.83 4.81
N LYS A 36 -11.71 7.01 4.14
CA LYS A 36 -10.93 5.94 4.75
C LYS A 36 -9.67 6.45 5.44
N GLN A 37 -9.12 5.64 6.32
CA GLN A 37 -7.85 5.86 7.05
C GLN A 37 -7.83 7.16 7.88
N GLN A 38 -8.95 7.56 8.44
CA GLN A 38 -9.09 8.83 9.17
C GLN A 38 -8.07 8.99 10.30
N GLY A 39 -7.76 7.93 11.06
CA GLY A 39 -6.78 7.97 12.14
C GLY A 39 -5.39 8.36 11.65
N GLN A 40 -4.89 7.71 10.61
CA GLN A 40 -3.58 8.02 10.02
C GLN A 40 -3.56 9.41 9.37
N ARG A 41 -4.62 9.79 8.68
CA ARG A 41 -4.75 11.10 8.04
C ARG A 41 -4.77 12.22 9.07
N ASN A 42 -5.51 12.07 10.18
CA ASN A 42 -5.49 13.00 11.30
C ASN A 42 -4.09 13.14 11.89
N PHE A 43 -3.40 12.01 12.08
CA PHE A 43 -2.03 12.02 12.58
C PHE A 43 -1.08 12.79 11.65
N LEU A 44 -1.17 12.58 10.34
CA LEU A 44 -0.35 13.30 9.36
C LEU A 44 -0.60 14.81 9.39
N ARG A 45 -1.88 15.24 9.48
CA ARG A 45 -2.23 16.68 9.60
C ARG A 45 -1.64 17.29 10.87
N LEU A 46 -1.84 16.62 12.02
CA LEU A 46 -1.30 17.09 13.29
C LEU A 46 0.24 17.12 13.31
N ALA A 47 0.90 16.17 12.65
CA ALA A 47 2.36 16.18 12.52
C ALA A 47 2.82 17.38 11.68
N LYS A 48 2.16 17.65 10.55
CA LYS A 48 2.45 18.80 9.70
C LYS A 48 2.26 20.13 10.47
N GLU A 49 1.17 20.29 11.20
CA GLU A 49 0.91 21.46 12.04
C GLU A 49 2.01 21.71 13.08
N ARG A 50 2.70 20.64 13.52
CA ARG A 50 3.82 20.70 14.46
C ARG A 50 5.20 20.81 13.79
N GLY A 51 5.23 21.13 12.50
CA GLY A 51 6.48 21.41 11.77
C GLY A 51 7.15 20.18 11.15
N VAL A 52 6.53 19.00 11.16
CA VAL A 52 7.04 17.87 10.37
C VAL A 52 6.90 18.19 8.88
N ASN A 53 8.01 18.12 8.15
CA ASN A 53 8.08 18.52 6.75
C ASN A 53 8.53 17.39 5.81
N LYS A 54 8.75 16.17 6.32
CA LYS A 54 9.09 14.98 5.56
C LYS A 54 8.13 13.85 5.89
N PHE A 55 7.46 13.35 4.86
CA PHE A 55 6.48 12.29 4.99
C PHE A 55 6.83 11.13 4.06
N LEU A 56 6.73 9.92 4.60
CA LEU A 56 6.91 8.66 3.90
C LEU A 56 5.58 7.90 3.86
N ALA A 57 5.15 7.53 2.66
CA ALA A 57 4.11 6.52 2.48
C ALA A 57 4.77 5.14 2.29
N PHE A 58 4.21 4.09 2.87
CA PHE A 58 4.68 2.72 2.63
C PHE A 58 3.51 1.74 2.56
N LEU A 59 3.71 0.62 1.88
CA LEU A 59 2.74 -0.46 1.77
C LEU A 59 3.29 -1.76 2.32
N ASN A 60 2.43 -2.49 3.04
CA ASN A 60 2.70 -3.86 3.47
C ASN A 60 2.23 -4.88 2.41
N SER A 61 1.18 -4.57 1.66
CA SER A 61 0.61 -5.45 0.63
C SER A 61 -0.08 -4.63 -0.46
N PRO A 62 -0.17 -5.13 -1.70
CA PRO A 62 -1.09 -4.59 -2.70
C PRO A 62 -2.54 -4.64 -2.23
N PRO A 63 -3.43 -3.75 -2.73
CA PRO A 63 -4.85 -3.85 -2.46
C PRO A 63 -5.41 -5.26 -2.68
N VAL A 64 -6.27 -5.73 -1.78
CA VAL A 64 -6.84 -7.09 -1.82
C VAL A 64 -7.47 -7.44 -3.17
N TYR A 65 -8.00 -6.46 -3.88
CA TYR A 65 -8.59 -6.64 -5.22
C TYR A 65 -7.55 -7.01 -6.30
N PHE A 66 -6.27 -6.74 -6.04
CA PHE A 66 -5.16 -7.01 -6.97
C PHE A 66 -4.36 -8.26 -6.57
N THR A 67 -4.59 -8.80 -5.37
CA THR A 67 -3.80 -9.92 -4.86
C THR A 67 -4.23 -11.25 -5.46
N GLN A 68 -3.28 -12.19 -5.54
CA GLN A 68 -3.50 -13.53 -6.10
C GLN A 68 -4.49 -14.36 -5.27
N ASN A 69 -4.42 -14.25 -3.95
CA ASN A 69 -5.26 -14.99 -3.01
C ASN A 69 -6.48 -14.22 -2.51
N GLY A 70 -6.65 -12.96 -2.95
CA GLY A 70 -7.74 -12.09 -2.48
C GLY A 70 -7.56 -11.54 -1.06
N LEU A 71 -6.39 -11.75 -0.44
CA LEU A 71 -6.08 -11.28 0.91
C LEU A 71 -4.90 -10.31 0.88
N ALA A 72 -4.78 -9.47 1.92
CA ALA A 72 -3.63 -8.60 2.13
C ALA A 72 -2.43 -9.33 2.78
N THR A 73 -2.48 -10.63 2.82
CA THR A 73 -1.47 -11.50 3.42
C THR A 73 -1.12 -12.61 2.46
N ASN A 74 0.16 -12.93 2.35
CA ASN A 74 0.61 -14.07 1.56
C ASN A 74 0.94 -15.23 2.48
N THR A 75 -0.07 -16.05 2.76
CA THR A 75 0.05 -17.20 3.65
C THR A 75 0.38 -18.48 2.87
N GLY A 76 1.42 -19.21 3.32
CA GLY A 76 1.74 -20.56 2.84
C GLY A 76 2.36 -20.65 1.45
N ARG A 77 2.77 -19.55 0.83
CA ARG A 77 3.47 -19.53 -0.46
C ARG A 77 4.72 -18.69 -0.36
N GLY A 78 5.87 -19.32 -0.52
CA GLY A 78 7.16 -18.71 -0.33
C GLY A 78 7.52 -17.64 -1.37
N GLY A 79 8.11 -16.57 -0.91
CA GLY A 79 9.07 -15.72 -1.63
C GLY A 79 8.56 -14.87 -2.79
N THR A 80 7.30 -14.95 -3.21
CA THR A 80 6.78 -14.22 -4.38
C THR A 80 5.72 -13.19 -4.03
N LEU A 81 5.65 -12.12 -4.82
CA LEU A 81 4.72 -11.03 -4.63
C LEU A 81 3.27 -11.49 -4.80
N ASN A 82 2.43 -11.16 -3.82
CA ASN A 82 1.00 -11.45 -3.85
C ASN A 82 0.25 -10.44 -4.75
N LEU A 83 0.68 -10.31 -5.99
CA LEU A 83 0.09 -9.42 -6.99
C LEU A 83 -0.18 -10.20 -8.26
N LYS A 84 -1.42 -10.14 -8.77
CA LYS A 84 -1.79 -10.75 -10.04
C LYS A 84 -1.03 -10.10 -11.20
N GLU A 85 -0.67 -10.91 -12.18
CA GLU A 85 0.11 -10.50 -13.35
C GLU A 85 -0.53 -9.33 -14.10
N GLU A 86 -1.83 -9.38 -14.30
CA GLU A 86 -2.61 -8.37 -15.00
C GLU A 86 -2.76 -7.06 -14.22
N HIS A 87 -2.48 -7.05 -12.90
CA HIS A 87 -2.68 -5.90 -12.03
C HIS A 87 -1.43 -5.05 -11.76
N TYR A 88 -0.26 -5.37 -12.30
CA TYR A 88 0.96 -4.57 -12.09
C TYR A 88 0.79 -3.10 -12.49
N LYS A 89 0.14 -2.83 -13.64
CA LYS A 89 -0.15 -1.44 -14.07
C LYS A 89 -1.18 -0.77 -13.17
N ASN A 90 -2.20 -1.51 -12.74
CA ASN A 90 -3.23 -1.00 -11.84
C ASN A 90 -2.63 -0.67 -10.46
N PHE A 91 -1.70 -1.48 -9.97
CA PHE A 91 -0.97 -1.23 -8.73
C PHE A 91 -0.14 0.05 -8.81
N ALA A 92 0.60 0.26 -9.90
CA ALA A 92 1.36 1.49 -10.11
C ALA A 92 0.45 2.73 -10.14
N ARG A 93 -0.68 2.65 -10.85
CA ARG A 93 -1.69 3.72 -10.91
C ARG A 93 -2.34 3.96 -9.56
N PHE A 94 -2.64 2.91 -8.79
CA PHE A 94 -3.16 3.02 -7.43
C PHE A 94 -2.24 3.86 -6.54
N LEU A 95 -0.93 3.58 -6.55
CA LEU A 95 0.05 4.33 -5.77
C LEU A 95 0.10 5.80 -6.16
N ALA A 96 0.15 6.10 -7.45
CA ALA A 96 0.13 7.48 -7.94
C ALA A 96 -1.15 8.22 -7.52
N ASN A 97 -2.31 7.55 -7.60
CA ASN A 97 -3.59 8.11 -7.20
C ASN A 97 -3.66 8.37 -5.69
N VAL A 98 -3.12 7.46 -4.86
CA VAL A 98 -3.10 7.65 -3.40
C VAL A 98 -2.22 8.83 -3.02
N ILE A 99 -1.01 8.94 -3.58
CA ILE A 99 -0.11 10.08 -3.33
C ILE A 99 -0.80 11.40 -3.66
N LYS A 100 -1.39 11.52 -4.86
CA LYS A 100 -2.13 12.72 -5.28
C LYS A 100 -3.41 12.97 -4.46
N GLY A 101 -4.13 11.90 -4.15
CA GLY A 101 -5.38 12.00 -3.42
C GLY A 101 -5.16 12.52 -2.00
N VAL A 102 -4.18 12.02 -1.28
CA VAL A 102 -3.85 12.50 0.08
C VAL A 102 -3.34 13.94 0.01
N GLU A 103 -2.53 14.31 -0.98
CA GLU A 103 -2.13 15.71 -1.18
C GLU A 103 -3.35 16.62 -1.40
N LYS A 104 -4.26 16.21 -2.28
CA LYS A 104 -5.47 16.97 -2.60
C LYS A 104 -6.42 17.15 -1.40
N HIS A 105 -6.63 16.07 -0.63
CA HIS A 105 -7.65 16.04 0.42
C HIS A 105 -7.14 16.47 1.81
N ASP A 106 -5.84 16.28 2.08
CA ASP A 106 -5.23 16.58 3.39
C ASP A 106 -4.11 17.62 3.32
N GLY A 107 -3.71 18.04 2.12
CA GLY A 107 -2.58 18.94 1.93
C GLY A 107 -1.23 18.30 2.32
N ILE A 108 -1.14 16.98 2.41
CA ILE A 108 0.08 16.26 2.77
C ILE A 108 0.79 15.80 1.51
N LYS A 109 1.95 16.39 1.23
CA LYS A 109 2.84 15.95 0.15
C LYS A 109 3.81 14.90 0.69
N PHE A 110 3.74 13.68 0.16
CA PHE A 110 4.71 12.65 0.47
C PHE A 110 6.02 12.91 -0.26
N ASN A 111 7.12 12.98 0.50
CA ASN A 111 8.47 13.08 -0.05
C ASN A 111 8.95 11.73 -0.57
N TYR A 112 8.51 10.65 0.08
CA TYR A 112 8.95 9.30 -0.19
C TYR A 112 7.78 8.33 -0.27
N LEU A 113 7.94 7.31 -1.12
CA LEU A 113 7.09 6.13 -1.18
C LEU A 113 7.96 4.87 -1.14
N CYS A 114 7.69 3.98 -0.17
CA CYS A 114 8.19 2.62 -0.15
C CYS A 114 7.06 1.66 -0.57
N PRO A 115 7.05 1.16 -1.81
CA PRO A 115 5.95 0.32 -2.30
C PRO A 115 6.00 -1.12 -1.79
N PHE A 116 7.10 -1.55 -1.17
CA PHE A 116 7.31 -2.88 -0.63
C PHE A 116 8.00 -2.77 0.73
N ASN A 117 7.24 -2.90 1.81
CA ASN A 117 7.78 -2.92 3.16
C ASN A 117 8.23 -4.34 3.52
N GLU A 118 9.49 -4.49 3.90
CA GLU A 118 10.09 -5.78 4.32
C GLU A 118 9.82 -6.94 3.35
N PRO A 119 10.13 -6.81 2.04
CA PRO A 119 9.76 -7.80 1.03
C PRO A 119 10.49 -9.14 1.18
N ASP A 120 11.55 -9.20 1.95
CA ASP A 120 12.32 -10.37 2.35
C ASP A 120 11.84 -11.01 3.66
N GLY A 121 10.82 -10.41 4.28
CA GLY A 121 10.22 -10.91 5.53
C GLY A 121 9.53 -12.27 5.38
N HIS A 122 9.37 -12.96 6.50
CA HIS A 122 8.69 -14.25 6.58
C HIS A 122 7.17 -14.08 6.60
N TRP A 123 6.57 -13.72 5.47
CA TRP A 123 5.13 -13.48 5.34
C TRP A 123 4.29 -14.75 5.09
N ASN A 124 4.92 -15.94 5.23
CA ASN A 124 4.30 -17.24 4.99
C ASN A 124 3.75 -17.92 6.24
N TRP A 125 3.64 -17.21 7.35
CA TRP A 125 3.14 -17.77 8.59
C TRP A 125 1.64 -18.08 8.54
N ILE A 126 1.24 -19.12 9.26
CA ILE A 126 -0.17 -19.40 9.53
C ILE A 126 -0.68 -18.41 10.59
N GLY A 127 -1.85 -17.81 10.35
CA GLY A 127 -2.41 -16.78 11.23
C GLY A 127 -1.62 -15.48 11.21
N PRO A 128 -1.60 -14.78 10.07
CA PRO A 128 -0.84 -13.54 9.92
C PRO A 128 -1.26 -12.50 10.95
N LYS A 129 -0.29 -11.77 11.50
CA LYS A 129 -0.54 -10.72 12.49
C LYS A 129 -0.91 -9.38 11.86
N GLN A 130 -0.51 -9.16 10.61
CA GLN A 130 -0.71 -7.90 9.89
C GLN A 130 -0.71 -8.15 8.37
N GLU A 131 -1.01 -7.11 7.59
CA GLU A 131 -0.79 -7.12 6.15
C GLU A 131 0.69 -7.32 5.84
N GLY A 132 0.99 -8.04 4.76
CA GLY A 132 2.36 -8.28 4.31
C GLY A 132 2.43 -9.18 3.09
N THR A 133 3.46 -8.97 2.27
CA THR A 133 3.77 -9.82 1.13
C THR A 133 5.28 -9.86 0.88
N PRO A 134 5.86 -11.04 0.64
CA PRO A 134 7.22 -11.08 0.12
C PRO A 134 7.26 -10.62 -1.33
N ALA A 135 8.44 -10.32 -1.83
CA ALA A 135 8.66 -10.07 -3.25
C ALA A 135 10.11 -10.39 -3.63
N THR A 136 10.29 -10.96 -4.81
CA THR A 136 11.62 -11.15 -5.38
C THR A 136 12.17 -9.84 -5.95
N ASN A 137 13.49 -9.70 -6.03
CA ASN A 137 14.12 -8.51 -6.65
C ASN A 137 13.64 -8.27 -8.09
N ARG A 138 13.31 -9.34 -8.83
CA ARG A 138 12.78 -9.24 -10.20
C ARG A 138 11.38 -8.62 -10.22
N GLU A 139 10.51 -9.02 -9.32
CA GLU A 139 9.15 -8.47 -9.17
C GLU A 139 9.18 -7.02 -8.71
N ILE A 140 10.03 -6.70 -7.73
CA ILE A 140 10.27 -5.34 -7.26
C ILE A 140 10.74 -4.46 -8.43
N ALA A 141 11.81 -4.85 -9.12
CA ALA A 141 12.35 -4.09 -10.25
C ALA A 141 11.33 -3.86 -11.36
N ARG A 142 10.45 -4.83 -11.61
CA ARG A 142 9.36 -4.70 -12.58
C ARG A 142 8.32 -3.69 -12.13
N ALA A 143 7.86 -3.79 -10.88
CA ALA A 143 6.87 -2.89 -10.32
C ALA A 143 7.40 -1.44 -10.27
N ILE A 144 8.64 -1.25 -9.81
CA ILE A 144 9.28 0.06 -9.72
C ILE A 144 9.33 0.76 -11.08
N ARG A 145 9.66 0.05 -12.16
CA ARG A 145 9.64 0.64 -13.52
C ARG A 145 8.26 1.19 -13.90
N LEU A 146 7.18 0.49 -13.53
CA LEU A 146 5.83 0.94 -13.80
C LEU A 146 5.41 2.10 -12.90
N ILE A 147 5.75 2.04 -11.60
CA ILE A 147 5.48 3.10 -10.65
C ILE A 147 6.20 4.39 -11.05
N SER A 148 7.48 4.30 -11.39
CA SER A 148 8.27 5.45 -11.86
C SER A 148 7.64 6.10 -13.10
N LYS A 149 7.17 5.29 -14.05
CA LYS A 149 6.48 5.80 -15.25
C LYS A 149 5.18 6.53 -14.88
N GLU A 150 4.38 5.98 -13.98
CA GLU A 150 3.14 6.64 -13.53
C GLU A 150 3.46 7.95 -12.77
N PHE A 151 4.53 7.99 -11.97
CA PHE A 151 4.94 9.21 -11.26
C PHE A 151 5.39 10.31 -12.22
N VAL A 152 6.18 9.97 -13.26
CA VAL A 152 6.56 10.92 -14.32
C VAL A 152 5.32 11.44 -15.05
N ASN A 153 4.42 10.56 -15.47
CA ASN A 153 3.18 10.93 -16.14
C ASN A 153 2.28 11.86 -15.30
N ASN A 154 2.34 11.69 -13.99
CA ASN A 154 1.57 12.46 -13.02
C ASN A 154 2.34 13.67 -12.46
N GLN A 155 3.54 13.95 -12.93
CA GLN A 155 4.40 15.06 -12.46
C GLN A 155 4.61 15.01 -10.92
N SER A 156 4.80 13.81 -10.37
CA SER A 156 5.03 13.63 -8.94
C SER A 156 6.51 13.75 -8.62
N ASP A 157 6.86 14.57 -7.62
CA ASP A 157 8.22 14.70 -7.07
C ASP A 157 8.54 13.66 -5.99
N THR A 158 7.59 12.77 -5.67
CA THR A 158 7.77 11.74 -4.64
C THR A 158 8.86 10.77 -5.06
N GLN A 159 9.87 10.60 -4.21
CA GLN A 159 10.97 9.67 -4.45
C GLN A 159 10.58 8.25 -4.05
N ILE A 160 10.94 7.27 -4.85
CA ILE A 160 10.68 5.86 -4.55
C ILE A 160 11.86 5.31 -3.77
N LEU A 161 11.57 4.74 -2.58
CA LEU A 161 12.52 3.99 -1.76
C LEU A 161 12.30 2.50 -1.96
N VAL A 162 13.37 1.74 -2.04
CA VAL A 162 13.36 0.28 -2.16
C VAL A 162 14.25 -0.28 -1.06
N ASN A 163 13.73 -1.24 -0.31
CA ASN A 163 14.46 -1.99 0.70
C ASN A 163 15.20 -3.16 0.05
#